data_a4c5c572529d1ab803457b37b5293ce0
#
_entry.id   a4c5c572529d1ab803457b37b5293ce0
#
_cell.length_a   1.000
_cell.length_b   1.000
_cell.length_c   1.000
_cell.angle_alpha   90.00
_cell.angle_beta   90.00
_cell.angle_gamma   90.00
#
_symmetry.space_group_name_H-M   'P 1'
#
loop_
_entity.id
_entity.type
_entity.pdbx_description
1 polymer ?
#
loop_
_entity_poly.entity_id
_entity_poly.type
_entity_poly.pdbx_seq_one_letter_code
_entity_poly.pdbx_strand_id
1 'polypeptide(L)'
;LSERLQALGAHVQSEILPDGAETLYRHLRTLADSGVELILCTGGTGLGPRDETPEALRALGGREVPGLAELCRSEGRHHTALSWLSRMAAVQYGNCLIVALPGSPKAVSQNFAILTPILAHALAMIAGKDHA
;
A
#
# COMPACT_ATOMS: atom_id res chain seq x y z
N LEU A 1 -8.42 -7.89 6.05
CA LEU A 1 -8.24 -6.54 5.49
C LEU A 1 -9.48 -6.04 4.76
N SER A 2 -10.06 -6.87 3.87
CA SER A 2 -11.29 -6.49 3.14
C SER A 2 -12.43 -6.12 4.09
N GLU A 3 -12.65 -6.92 5.12
CA GLU A 3 -13.72 -6.66 6.11
C GLU A 3 -13.52 -5.32 6.82
N ARG A 4 -12.27 -4.98 7.15
CA ARG A 4 -11.95 -3.73 7.84
C ARG A 4 -12.16 -2.53 6.92
N LEU A 5 -11.82 -2.65 5.65
CA LEU A 5 -12.07 -1.61 4.65
C LEU A 5 -13.57 -1.42 4.43
N GLN A 6 -14.33 -2.51 4.33
CA GLN A 6 -15.78 -2.44 4.18
C GLN A 6 -16.45 -1.77 5.38
N ALA A 7 -15.96 -2.05 6.59
CA ALA A 7 -16.46 -1.39 7.80
C ALA A 7 -16.25 0.12 7.79
N LEU A 8 -15.29 0.62 7.03
CA LEU A 8 -15.04 2.04 6.83
C LEU A 8 -15.82 2.64 5.66
N GLY A 9 -16.73 1.86 5.06
CA GLY A 9 -17.58 2.32 3.97
C GLY A 9 -16.97 2.17 2.58
N ALA A 10 -15.86 1.47 2.44
CA ALA A 10 -15.20 1.29 1.14
C ALA A 10 -15.88 0.19 0.31
N HIS A 11 -15.91 0.39 -1.00
CA HIS A 11 -16.21 -0.65 -1.98
C HIS A 11 -14.94 -1.44 -2.26
N VAL A 12 -14.90 -2.71 -1.89
CA VAL A 12 -13.67 -3.50 -1.91
C VAL A 12 -13.73 -4.60 -2.96
N GLN A 13 -12.69 -4.66 -3.81
CA GLN A 13 -12.36 -5.82 -4.62
C GLN A 13 -11.09 -6.45 -4.07
N SER A 14 -11.03 -7.78 -4.07
CA SER A 14 -9.85 -8.51 -3.60
C SER A 14 -9.44 -9.52 -4.66
N GLU A 15 -8.14 -9.58 -4.94
CA GLU A 15 -7.58 -10.47 -5.94
C GLU A 15 -6.27 -11.08 -5.45
N ILE A 16 -6.01 -12.31 -5.90
CA ILE A 16 -4.75 -12.99 -5.65
C ILE A 16 -4.00 -13.04 -6.97
N LEU A 17 -2.77 -12.53 -7.00
CA LEU A 17 -1.96 -12.49 -8.19
C LEU A 17 -0.75 -13.43 -8.07
N PRO A 18 -0.29 -14.01 -9.18
CA PRO A 18 0.98 -14.74 -9.19
C PRO A 18 2.14 -13.79 -8.93
N ASP A 19 3.28 -14.33 -8.50
CA ASP A 19 4.50 -13.57 -8.30
C ASP A 19 4.98 -12.93 -9.61
N GLY A 20 5.70 -11.83 -9.49
CA GLY A 20 6.33 -11.15 -10.61
C GLY A 20 6.02 -9.66 -10.66
N ALA A 21 7.06 -8.86 -10.75
CA ALA A 21 6.94 -7.40 -10.77
C ALA A 21 6.16 -6.91 -11.99
N GLU A 22 6.35 -7.53 -13.15
CA GLU A 22 5.68 -7.08 -14.37
C GLU A 22 4.18 -7.34 -14.34
N THR A 23 3.76 -8.52 -13.87
CA THR A 23 2.35 -8.86 -13.72
C THR A 23 1.68 -7.88 -12.75
N LEU A 24 2.32 -7.63 -11.60
CA LEU A 24 1.81 -6.69 -10.61
C LEU A 24 1.73 -5.28 -11.19
N TYR A 25 2.80 -4.81 -11.83
CA TYR A 25 2.84 -3.49 -12.46
C TYR A 25 1.67 -3.27 -13.41
N ARG A 26 1.43 -4.21 -14.32
CA ARG A 26 0.33 -4.11 -15.28
C ARG A 26 -1.03 -4.06 -14.60
N HIS A 27 -1.22 -4.88 -13.58
CA HIS A 27 -2.47 -4.95 -12.86
C HIS A 27 -2.74 -3.66 -12.08
N LEU A 28 -1.73 -3.14 -11.39
CA LEU A 28 -1.83 -1.87 -10.66
C LEU A 28 -2.18 -0.72 -11.60
N ARG A 29 -1.51 -0.67 -12.74
CA ARG A 29 -1.77 0.37 -13.73
C ARG A 29 -3.20 0.31 -14.26
N THR A 30 -3.67 -0.88 -14.58
CA THR A 30 -5.04 -1.07 -15.08
C THR A 30 -6.07 -0.62 -14.04
N LEU A 31 -5.89 -1.02 -12.79
CA LEU A 31 -6.81 -0.63 -11.71
C LEU A 31 -6.80 0.89 -11.49
N ALA A 32 -5.62 1.48 -11.42
CA ALA A 32 -5.51 2.92 -11.19
C ALA A 32 -6.12 3.71 -12.34
N ASP A 33 -5.88 3.28 -13.58
CA ASP A 33 -6.43 3.94 -14.77
C ASP A 33 -7.96 3.77 -14.85
N SER A 34 -8.52 2.76 -14.21
CA SER A 34 -9.96 2.53 -14.16
C SER A 34 -10.70 3.33 -13.08
N GLY A 35 -9.98 4.11 -12.29
CA GLY A 35 -10.58 4.98 -11.28
C GLY A 35 -10.53 4.47 -9.85
N VAL A 36 -9.81 3.38 -9.59
CA VAL A 36 -9.59 2.92 -8.22
C VAL A 36 -8.78 3.97 -7.45
N GLU A 37 -9.25 4.33 -6.27
CA GLU A 37 -8.65 5.42 -5.48
C GLU A 37 -7.57 4.93 -4.52
N LEU A 38 -7.68 3.69 -4.03
CA LEU A 38 -6.75 3.11 -3.08
C LEU A 38 -6.49 1.66 -3.43
N ILE A 39 -5.22 1.30 -3.56
CA ILE A 39 -4.80 -0.08 -3.73
C ILE A 39 -3.87 -0.45 -2.59
N LEU A 40 -4.22 -1.52 -1.87
CA LEU A 40 -3.35 -2.09 -0.85
C LEU A 40 -2.84 -3.42 -1.35
N CYS A 41 -1.52 -3.51 -1.57
CA CYS A 41 -0.85 -4.76 -1.92
C CYS A 41 -0.32 -5.40 -0.63
N THR A 42 -0.38 -6.71 -0.53
CA THR A 42 0.19 -7.42 0.60
C THR A 42 1.22 -8.44 0.11
N GLY A 43 2.40 -8.43 0.72
CA GLY A 43 3.49 -9.34 0.36
C GLY A 43 4.52 -8.73 -0.59
N GLY A 44 5.61 -9.43 -0.77
CA GLY A 44 6.67 -9.05 -1.69
C GLY A 44 7.52 -7.85 -1.26
N THR A 45 7.54 -7.53 0.04
CA THR A 45 8.24 -6.34 0.56
C THR A 45 9.50 -6.66 1.36
N GLY A 46 9.96 -7.90 1.36
CA GLY A 46 11.16 -8.29 2.09
C GLY A 46 12.43 -8.18 1.25
N LEU A 47 13.46 -8.89 1.70
CA LEU A 47 14.79 -8.89 1.07
C LEU A 47 15.02 -10.12 0.18
N GLY A 48 14.02 -10.99 0.06
CA GLY A 48 14.15 -12.20 -0.74
C GLY A 48 14.20 -11.92 -2.24
N PRO A 49 14.72 -12.89 -3.04
CA PRO A 49 14.87 -12.67 -4.47
C PRO A 49 13.53 -12.57 -5.23
N ARG A 50 12.42 -12.99 -4.62
CA ARG A 50 11.10 -12.87 -5.22
C ARG A 50 10.30 -11.68 -4.68
N ASP A 51 10.88 -10.92 -3.76
CA ASP A 51 10.22 -9.76 -3.16
C ASP A 51 10.42 -8.55 -4.08
N GLU A 52 9.47 -8.34 -4.98
CA GLU A 52 9.56 -7.34 -6.04
C GLU A 52 8.41 -6.32 -6.02
N THR A 53 7.58 -6.33 -4.98
CA THR A 53 6.43 -5.42 -4.93
C THR A 53 6.83 -3.94 -4.95
N PRO A 54 7.83 -3.48 -4.17
CA PRO A 54 8.24 -2.09 -4.23
C PRO A 54 8.75 -1.67 -5.62
N GLU A 55 9.42 -2.59 -6.33
CA GLU A 55 9.91 -2.34 -7.68
C GLU A 55 8.74 -2.12 -8.65
N ALA A 56 7.66 -2.89 -8.51
CA ALA A 56 6.48 -2.72 -9.34
C ALA A 56 5.81 -1.36 -9.09
N LEU A 57 5.73 -0.92 -7.84
CA LEU A 57 5.19 0.40 -7.52
C LEU A 57 6.02 1.52 -8.14
N ARG A 58 7.34 1.44 -8.02
CA ARG A 58 8.24 2.45 -8.59
C ARG A 58 8.18 2.51 -10.10
N ALA A 59 7.99 1.36 -10.75
CA ALA A 59 7.88 1.29 -12.21
C ALA A 59 6.70 2.08 -12.77
N LEU A 60 5.68 2.36 -11.96
CA LEU A 60 4.54 3.18 -12.37
C LEU A 60 4.94 4.63 -12.67
N GLY A 61 6.04 5.11 -12.14
CA GLY A 61 6.52 6.47 -12.38
C GLY A 61 5.73 7.56 -11.68
N GLY A 62 4.94 7.21 -10.68
CA GLY A 62 4.19 8.17 -9.88
C GLY A 62 5.06 8.87 -8.83
N ARG A 63 4.40 9.62 -7.97
CA ARG A 63 5.08 10.33 -6.89
C ARG A 63 5.21 9.43 -5.66
N GLU A 64 6.39 9.32 -5.11
CA GLU A 64 6.59 8.55 -3.88
C GLU A 64 5.99 9.28 -2.68
N VAL A 65 5.44 8.50 -1.73
CA VAL A 65 4.92 8.98 -0.46
C VAL A 65 5.66 8.26 0.66
N PRO A 66 6.93 8.61 0.88
CA PRO A 66 7.80 7.82 1.77
C PRO A 66 7.36 7.82 3.22
N GLY A 67 6.66 8.86 3.67
CA GLY A 67 6.23 8.97 5.06
C GLY A 67 5.34 7.84 5.54
N LEU A 68 4.52 7.24 4.66
CA LEU A 68 3.67 6.12 5.05
C LEU A 68 4.48 4.90 5.44
N ALA A 69 5.48 4.56 4.63
CA ALA A 69 6.38 3.44 4.92
C ALA A 69 7.26 3.71 6.13
N GLU A 70 7.75 4.93 6.26
CA GLU A 70 8.55 5.35 7.42
C GLU A 70 7.76 5.21 8.72
N LEU A 71 6.52 5.66 8.73
CA LEU A 71 5.64 5.54 9.88
C LEU A 71 5.42 4.08 10.26
N CYS A 72 5.10 3.24 9.27
CA CYS A 72 4.86 1.81 9.51
C CYS A 72 6.09 1.10 10.05
N ARG A 73 7.28 1.41 9.52
CA ARG A 73 8.53 0.83 10.03
C ARG A 73 8.81 1.28 11.45
N SER A 74 8.65 2.57 11.71
CA SER A 74 8.92 3.15 13.02
C SER A 74 7.97 2.61 14.09
N GLU A 75 6.68 2.58 13.80
CA GLU A 75 5.70 2.03 14.74
C GLU A 75 5.81 0.51 14.86
N GLY A 76 6.14 -0.18 13.78
CA GLY A 76 6.33 -1.62 13.77
C GLY A 76 7.46 -2.10 14.68
N ARG A 77 8.44 -1.25 14.98
CA ARG A 77 9.54 -1.60 15.88
C ARG A 77 9.07 -1.97 17.29
N HIS A 78 7.90 -1.50 17.69
CA HIS A 78 7.32 -1.86 18.98
C HIS A 78 6.86 -3.32 19.04
N HIS A 79 6.69 -3.95 17.90
CA HIS A 79 6.29 -5.36 17.78
C HIS A 79 7.48 -6.25 17.46
N THR A 80 8.39 -5.79 16.60
CA THR A 80 9.57 -6.55 16.21
C THR A 80 10.62 -5.61 15.59
N ALA A 81 11.89 -5.84 15.94
CA ALA A 81 13.01 -5.12 15.31
C ALA A 81 13.11 -5.42 13.80
N LEU A 82 12.55 -6.55 13.35
CA LEU A 82 12.57 -6.93 11.93
C LEU A 82 11.74 -5.97 11.06
N SER A 83 10.91 -5.12 11.65
CA SER A 83 10.17 -4.08 10.91
C SER A 83 11.10 -3.19 10.09
N TRP A 84 12.33 -2.98 10.55
CA TRP A 84 13.31 -2.17 9.83
C TRP A 84 13.82 -2.80 8.54
N LEU A 85 13.59 -4.10 8.34
CA LEU A 85 13.96 -4.80 7.11
C LEU A 85 12.87 -4.74 6.04
N SER A 86 11.70 -4.22 6.37
CA SER A 86 10.62 -4.07 5.40
C SER A 86 10.99 -3.01 4.38
N ARG A 87 10.83 -3.35 3.11
CA ARG A 87 10.99 -2.42 1.98
C ARG A 87 9.66 -1.91 1.48
N MET A 88 8.63 -1.95 2.34
CA MET A 88 7.32 -1.43 1.95
C MET A 88 7.43 -0.02 1.40
N ALA A 89 6.52 0.32 0.50
CA ALA A 89 6.54 1.59 -0.21
C ALA A 89 5.12 2.07 -0.45
N ALA A 90 4.98 3.35 -0.71
CA ALA A 90 3.72 3.95 -1.12
C ALA A 90 3.98 4.95 -2.23
N VAL A 91 3.11 4.94 -3.24
CA VAL A 91 3.19 5.87 -4.37
C VAL A 91 1.81 6.42 -4.69
N GLN A 92 1.78 7.63 -5.21
CA GLN A 92 0.60 8.21 -5.82
C GLN A 92 0.77 8.14 -7.34
N TYR A 93 -0.05 7.34 -8.00
CA TYR A 93 -0.08 7.26 -9.45
C TYR A 93 -1.42 7.83 -9.93
N GLY A 94 -1.37 8.97 -10.60
CA GLY A 94 -2.60 9.70 -10.94
C GLY A 94 -3.40 10.03 -9.69
N ASN A 95 -4.66 9.65 -9.67
CA ASN A 95 -5.54 9.83 -8.51
C ASN A 95 -5.62 8.62 -7.59
N CYS A 96 -4.70 7.69 -7.74
CA CYS A 96 -4.68 6.45 -6.96
C CYS A 96 -3.52 6.46 -5.98
N LEU A 97 -3.79 6.16 -4.72
CA LEU A 97 -2.77 5.89 -3.71
C LEU A 97 -2.55 4.38 -3.64
N ILE A 98 -1.31 3.95 -3.79
CA ILE A 98 -0.95 2.53 -3.79
C ILE A 98 0.04 2.29 -2.67
N VAL A 99 -0.29 1.38 -1.77
CA VAL A 99 0.55 1.06 -0.61
C VAL A 99 0.87 -0.42 -0.60
N ALA A 100 2.15 -0.76 -0.52
CA ALA A 100 2.62 -2.13 -0.40
C ALA A 100 2.88 -2.45 1.07
N LEU A 101 2.12 -3.38 1.62
CA LEU A 101 2.23 -3.82 3.01
C LEU A 101 2.98 -5.15 3.10
N PRO A 102 3.70 -5.41 4.22
CA PRO A 102 4.25 -6.73 4.48
C PRO A 102 3.16 -7.81 4.45
N GLY A 103 3.53 -9.04 4.05
CA GLY A 103 2.55 -10.05 3.70
C GLY A 103 1.99 -10.90 4.85
N SER A 104 2.61 -10.93 6.03
CA SER A 104 2.08 -11.75 7.11
C SER A 104 0.75 -11.17 7.61
N PRO A 105 -0.24 -12.02 7.97
CA PRO A 105 -1.52 -11.52 8.48
C PRO A 105 -1.37 -10.56 9.65
N LYS A 106 -0.44 -10.84 10.55
CA LYS A 106 -0.16 -9.97 11.70
C LYS A 106 0.37 -8.61 11.25
N ALA A 107 1.33 -8.58 10.32
CA ALA A 107 1.89 -7.33 9.81
C ALA A 107 0.85 -6.52 9.03
N VAL A 108 0.02 -7.17 8.23
CA VAL A 108 -1.08 -6.51 7.52
C VAL A 108 -2.00 -5.82 8.51
N SER A 109 -2.42 -6.53 9.55
CA SER A 109 -3.32 -5.98 10.57
C SER A 109 -2.70 -4.80 11.31
N GLN A 110 -1.44 -4.92 11.72
CA GLN A 110 -0.72 -3.87 12.43
C GLN A 110 -0.53 -2.62 11.58
N ASN A 111 -0.06 -2.80 10.35
CA ASN A 111 0.21 -1.68 9.46
C ASN A 111 -1.08 -0.98 9.03
N PHE A 112 -2.14 -1.74 8.78
CA PHE A 112 -3.43 -1.14 8.46
C PHE A 112 -3.94 -0.28 9.62
N ALA A 113 -3.81 -0.74 10.85
CA ALA A 113 -4.20 0.03 12.03
C ALA A 113 -3.40 1.33 12.14
N ILE A 114 -2.11 1.29 11.84
CA ILE A 114 -1.24 2.48 11.85
C ILE A 114 -1.70 3.48 10.78
N LEU A 115 -2.04 3.02 9.58
CA LEU A 115 -2.36 3.88 8.45
C LEU A 115 -3.81 4.40 8.47
N THR A 116 -4.74 3.66 9.07
CA THR A 116 -6.16 3.99 9.03
C THR A 116 -6.46 5.45 9.38
N PRO A 117 -5.87 6.05 10.43
CA PRO A 117 -6.18 7.43 10.79
C PRO A 117 -5.86 8.47 9.72
N ILE A 118 -4.94 8.15 8.79
CA ILE A 118 -4.48 9.12 7.80
C ILE A 118 -4.91 8.79 6.37
N LEU A 119 -5.41 7.57 6.10
CA LEU A 119 -5.77 7.17 4.74
C LEU A 119 -6.89 8.01 4.14
N ALA A 120 -7.97 8.23 4.90
CA ALA A 120 -9.10 9.03 4.40
C ALA A 120 -8.67 10.46 4.08
N HIS A 121 -7.82 11.04 4.92
CA HIS A 121 -7.28 12.38 4.69
C HIS A 121 -6.39 12.41 3.44
N ALA A 122 -5.53 11.41 3.27
CA ALA A 122 -4.67 11.30 2.09
C ALA A 122 -5.50 11.23 0.81
N LEU A 123 -6.55 10.42 0.79
CA LEU A 123 -7.42 10.30 -0.37
C LEU A 123 -8.17 11.60 -0.66
N ALA A 124 -8.58 12.34 0.36
CA ALA A 124 -9.20 13.65 0.18
C ALA A 124 -8.23 14.65 -0.43
N MET A 125 -6.97 14.67 0.01
CA MET A 125 -5.93 15.50 -0.58
C MET A 125 -5.73 15.19 -2.07
N ILE A 126 -5.63 13.91 -2.41
CA ILE A 126 -5.45 13.47 -3.79
C ILE A 126 -6.62 13.92 -4.66
N ALA A 127 -7.85 13.87 -4.13
CA ALA A 127 -9.04 14.33 -4.83
C ALA A 127 -9.12 15.87 -4.94
N GLY A 128 -8.18 16.61 -4.37
CA GLY A 128 -8.16 18.06 -4.41
C GLY A 128 -9.15 18.73 -3.45
N LYS A 129 -9.64 18.00 -2.44
CA LYS A 129 -10.55 18.56 -1.46
C LYS A 129 -9.80 19.36 -0.40
N ASP A 130 -10.39 20.48 0.01
CA ASP A 130 -9.86 21.25 1.12
C ASP A 130 -10.04 20.47 2.42
N HIS A 131 -8.98 20.45 3.22
CA HIS A 131 -8.93 19.65 4.45
C HIS A 131 -8.04 20.30 5.49
N ALA A 132 -7.99 21.58 5.42
CA ALA A 132 -7.19 22.37 6.34
C ALA A 132 -7.48 22.05 7.80
#